data_8b7e2deb2db2994deee271e21de95f02
#
_entry.id   8b7e2deb2db2994deee271e21de95f02
#
_cell.length_a   1.000
_cell.length_b   1.000
_cell.length_c   1.000
_cell.angle_alpha   90.00
_cell.angle_beta   90.00
_cell.angle_gamma   90.00
#
_symmetry.space_group_name_H-M   'P 1'
#
loop_
_entity.id
_entity.type
_entity.pdbx_description
1 polymer ?
#
loop_
_entity_poly.entity_id
_entity_poly.type
_entity_poly.pdbx_seq_one_letter_code
_entity_poly.pdbx_strand_id
1 'polypeptide(L)'
;VRVRLGGLRAIENSSQIFQVVIGATSGYAFCHHVLGHPAPFLAAVAAVIGTGVTADKRLRRSIEIGLGATLGVLVGEILVHMFGIGVWQIAVVIFAGLVVGNILNSGALFVNQIAIQAVYVVAVPMSIATKPFDRTVDAIVGAVIAILMALIVPSDARKRPRNRAANLLYEISVLLKGTAKALRTADADLAQRVLERARESQAFVDSWRTSISVSQEATRINARSRRYAAEVTRLARACEYADRAMRLVRVVARRVVAMTATGEKRPGVAHPIEQLGEGAAMLRIALRRGTSRVPAEKFLTEVARTLSPKADFVTDRHDETLVLLLRPLSNDLMSAAGMTEDAANDVLPELDE
;
A
#
# COMPACT_ATOMS: atom_id res chain seq x y z
N VAL A 1 -20.99 7.61 11.50
CA VAL A 1 -20.16 6.69 10.69
C VAL A 1 -18.77 7.29 10.44
N ARG A 2 -18.62 8.54 9.94
CA ARG A 2 -17.32 9.16 9.64
C ARG A 2 -16.38 9.30 10.86
N VAL A 3 -16.89 9.66 12.03
CA VAL A 3 -16.11 9.81 13.27
C VAL A 3 -15.60 8.43 13.79
N ARG A 4 -16.43 7.39 13.71
CA ARG A 4 -16.04 6.02 14.06
C ARG A 4 -14.92 5.47 13.17
N LEU A 5 -14.98 5.74 11.87
CA LEU A 5 -13.92 5.39 10.91
C LEU A 5 -12.63 6.20 11.14
N GLY A 6 -12.77 7.46 11.57
CA GLY A 6 -11.64 8.30 11.99
C GLY A 6 -10.91 7.76 13.22
N GLY A 7 -11.65 7.35 14.23
CA GLY A 7 -11.10 6.73 15.45
C GLY A 7 -10.33 5.43 15.18
N LEU A 8 -10.86 4.55 14.31
CA LEU A 8 -10.18 3.32 13.91
C LEU A 8 -8.86 3.59 13.16
N ARG A 9 -8.82 4.62 12.31
CA ARG A 9 -7.58 5.05 11.63
C ARG A 9 -6.55 5.62 12.61
N ALA A 10 -6.99 6.36 13.63
CA ALA A 10 -6.10 6.89 14.67
C ALA A 10 -5.48 5.75 15.49
N ILE A 11 -6.26 4.72 15.84
CA ILE A 11 -5.78 3.53 16.55
C ILE A 11 -4.80 2.72 15.67
N GLU A 12 -5.09 2.56 14.37
CA GLU A 12 -4.17 1.90 13.43
C GLU A 12 -2.84 2.65 13.27
N ASN A 13 -2.85 3.98 13.37
CA ASN A 13 -1.68 4.83 13.27
C ASN A 13 -1.09 5.26 14.64
N SER A 14 -1.61 4.77 15.76
CA SER A 14 -1.20 5.18 17.10
C SER A 14 0.31 5.08 17.35
N SER A 15 0.92 3.97 16.95
CA SER A 15 2.38 3.76 17.05
C SER A 15 3.17 4.84 16.29
N GLN A 16 2.63 5.33 15.19
CA GLN A 16 3.27 6.34 14.35
C GLN A 16 3.09 7.75 14.91
N ILE A 17 1.90 8.04 15.43
CA ILE A 17 1.63 9.28 16.15
C ILE A 17 2.59 9.38 17.33
N PHE A 18 2.76 8.30 18.09
CA PHE A 18 3.68 8.26 19.23
C PHE A 18 5.15 8.50 18.82
N GLN A 19 5.58 7.97 17.67
CA GLN A 19 6.92 8.23 17.13
C GLN A 19 7.14 9.69 16.77
N VAL A 20 6.15 10.31 16.13
CA VAL A 20 6.21 11.75 15.77
C VAL A 20 6.31 12.60 17.03
N VAL A 21 5.50 12.30 18.06
CA VAL A 21 5.51 13.03 19.33
C VAL A 21 6.86 12.88 20.02
N ILE A 22 7.37 11.65 20.17
CA ILE A 22 8.68 11.41 20.80
C ILE A 22 9.79 12.12 20.02
N GLY A 23 9.83 11.97 18.69
CA GLY A 23 10.84 12.57 17.85
C GLY A 23 10.86 14.10 17.96
N ALA A 24 9.69 14.73 17.87
CA ALA A 24 9.56 16.18 17.99
C ALA A 24 9.97 16.69 19.38
N THR A 25 9.47 16.05 20.43
CA THR A 25 9.78 16.43 21.81
C THR A 25 11.27 16.24 22.11
N SER A 26 11.87 15.14 21.66
CA SER A 26 13.31 14.87 21.84
C SER A 26 14.17 15.88 21.10
N GLY A 27 13.78 16.27 19.86
CA GLY A 27 14.49 17.30 19.09
C GLY A 27 14.45 18.65 19.77
N TYR A 28 13.27 19.05 20.19
CA TYR A 28 13.10 20.30 20.94
C TYR A 28 13.92 20.29 22.24
N ALA A 29 13.78 19.23 23.05
CA ALA A 29 14.47 19.11 24.34
C ALA A 29 15.98 19.11 24.17
N PHE A 30 16.52 18.43 23.17
CA PHE A 30 17.96 18.41 22.90
C PHE A 30 18.49 19.82 22.57
N CYS A 31 17.85 20.54 21.65
CA CYS A 31 18.27 21.88 21.29
C CYS A 31 18.11 22.86 22.47
N HIS A 32 17.04 22.71 23.26
CA HIS A 32 16.80 23.60 24.40
C HIS A 32 17.79 23.37 25.58
N HIS A 33 17.95 22.10 26.00
CA HIS A 33 18.73 21.79 27.20
C HIS A 33 20.23 21.58 26.94
N VAL A 34 20.60 21.08 25.72
CA VAL A 34 21.99 20.76 25.39
C VAL A 34 22.66 21.91 24.63
N LEU A 35 21.97 22.49 23.64
CA LEU A 35 22.53 23.59 22.84
C LEU A 35 22.20 24.97 23.42
N GLY A 36 21.28 25.08 24.39
CA GLY A 36 20.92 26.32 25.06
C GLY A 36 20.06 27.25 24.20
N HIS A 37 19.43 26.75 23.13
CA HIS A 37 18.57 27.56 22.29
C HIS A 37 17.24 27.87 23.01
N PRO A 38 16.81 29.14 23.10
CA PRO A 38 15.66 29.52 23.91
C PRO A 38 14.34 29.00 23.38
N ALA A 39 14.18 28.90 22.05
CA ALA A 39 12.95 28.43 21.40
C ALA A 39 13.25 27.63 20.10
N PRO A 40 13.76 26.39 20.22
CA PRO A 40 14.19 25.58 19.06
C PRO A 40 12.99 24.98 18.31
N PHE A 41 12.08 25.80 17.83
CA PHE A 41 10.86 25.41 17.15
C PHE A 41 11.14 24.58 15.88
N LEU A 42 12.18 24.94 15.11
CA LEU A 42 12.53 24.26 13.87
C LEU A 42 12.99 22.83 14.10
N ALA A 43 13.60 22.50 15.24
CA ALA A 43 13.95 21.15 15.59
C ALA A 43 12.70 20.26 15.71
N ALA A 44 11.67 20.75 16.39
CA ALA A 44 10.41 20.03 16.51
C ALA A 44 9.70 19.90 15.15
N VAL A 45 9.61 20.99 14.38
CA VAL A 45 8.95 20.99 13.06
C VAL A 45 9.65 20.05 12.08
N ALA A 46 10.97 20.11 11.98
CA ALA A 46 11.75 19.24 11.12
C ALA A 46 11.59 17.76 11.52
N ALA A 47 11.56 17.45 12.84
CA ALA A 47 11.30 16.11 13.32
C ALA A 47 9.87 15.64 13.00
N VAL A 48 8.83 16.46 13.17
CA VAL A 48 7.43 16.12 12.81
C VAL A 48 7.31 15.80 11.32
N ILE A 49 7.79 16.71 10.48
CA ILE A 49 7.65 16.58 9.03
C ILE A 49 8.50 15.44 8.50
N GLY A 50 9.72 15.29 8.98
CA GLY A 50 10.65 14.23 8.59
C GLY A 50 10.18 12.83 9.02
N THR A 51 9.65 12.67 10.24
CA THR A 51 9.09 11.40 10.71
C THR A 51 7.81 11.06 9.95
N GLY A 52 6.99 12.04 9.61
CA GLY A 52 5.76 11.91 8.81
C GLY A 52 4.69 11.03 9.43
N VAL A 53 3.43 11.21 9.03
CA VAL A 53 2.28 10.43 9.53
C VAL A 53 2.02 9.18 8.68
N THR A 54 2.65 9.05 7.51
CA THR A 54 2.45 7.92 6.58
C THR A 54 3.68 7.04 6.52
N ALA A 55 3.48 5.72 6.66
CA ALA A 55 4.55 4.74 6.73
C ALA A 55 5.17 4.36 5.37
N ASP A 56 4.75 4.99 4.27
CA ASP A 56 5.24 4.71 2.94
C ASP A 56 6.54 5.48 2.65
N LYS A 57 7.58 4.77 2.20
CA LYS A 57 8.89 5.34 1.81
C LYS A 57 9.56 6.23 2.89
N ARG A 58 9.49 5.79 4.16
CA ARG A 58 9.86 6.61 5.31
C ARG A 58 11.28 7.18 5.24
N LEU A 59 12.28 6.33 5.03
CA LEU A 59 13.68 6.78 5.14
C LEU A 59 14.05 7.76 4.03
N ARG A 60 13.78 7.41 2.77
CA ARG A 60 14.04 8.30 1.64
C ARG A 60 13.29 9.62 1.78
N ARG A 61 12.01 9.56 2.16
CA ARG A 61 11.18 10.74 2.37
C ARG A 61 11.68 11.58 3.56
N SER A 62 12.11 10.95 4.67
CA SER A 62 12.68 11.66 5.82
C SER A 62 13.98 12.38 5.45
N ILE A 63 14.82 11.74 4.63
CA ILE A 63 16.05 12.36 4.11
C ILE A 63 15.73 13.52 3.17
N GLU A 64 14.86 13.33 2.19
CA GLU A 64 14.45 14.40 1.25
C GLU A 64 13.86 15.61 1.98
N ILE A 65 12.96 15.39 2.93
CA ILE A 65 12.33 16.44 3.72
C ILE A 65 13.34 17.10 4.67
N GLY A 66 14.17 16.30 5.36
CA GLY A 66 15.18 16.82 6.29
C GLY A 66 16.21 17.67 5.59
N LEU A 67 16.75 17.20 4.46
CA LEU A 67 17.68 17.98 3.64
C LEU A 67 17.02 19.24 3.07
N GLY A 68 15.79 19.12 2.57
CA GLY A 68 15.05 20.28 2.08
C GLY A 68 14.76 21.31 3.16
N ALA A 69 14.40 20.88 4.36
CA ALA A 69 14.19 21.77 5.50
C ALA A 69 15.48 22.51 5.90
N THR A 70 16.56 21.77 6.05
CA THR A 70 17.86 22.33 6.42
C THR A 70 18.37 23.34 5.39
N LEU A 71 18.32 22.97 4.10
CA LEU A 71 18.74 23.85 3.01
C LEU A 71 17.83 25.08 2.90
N GLY A 72 16.53 24.92 3.10
CA GLY A 72 15.59 26.04 3.09
C GLY A 72 15.85 27.04 4.20
N VAL A 73 16.12 26.57 5.43
CA VAL A 73 16.50 27.41 6.54
C VAL A 73 17.82 28.12 6.25
N LEU A 74 18.82 27.42 5.77
CA LEU A 74 20.14 27.97 5.44
C LEU A 74 20.05 29.07 4.37
N VAL A 75 19.34 28.82 3.28
CA VAL A 75 19.10 29.79 2.19
C VAL A 75 18.35 31.02 2.77
N GLY A 76 17.32 30.77 3.58
CA GLY A 76 16.57 31.85 4.24
C GLY A 76 17.46 32.70 5.15
N GLU A 77 18.28 32.10 5.99
CA GLU A 77 19.19 32.84 6.91
C GLU A 77 20.23 33.66 6.16
N ILE A 78 20.83 33.09 5.10
CA ILE A 78 21.79 33.83 4.27
C ILE A 78 21.13 35.05 3.65
N LEU A 79 19.93 34.88 3.05
CA LEU A 79 19.24 36.01 2.36
C LEU A 79 18.73 37.04 3.34
N VAL A 80 18.26 36.66 4.54
CA VAL A 80 17.86 37.60 5.60
C VAL A 80 19.06 38.39 6.09
N HIS A 81 20.23 37.77 6.20
CA HIS A 81 21.48 38.48 6.58
C HIS A 81 21.92 39.49 5.52
N MET A 82 21.69 39.19 4.25
CA MET A 82 22.08 40.07 3.12
C MET A 82 21.09 41.21 2.87
N PHE A 83 19.79 40.94 2.93
CA PHE A 83 18.74 41.84 2.45
C PHE A 83 17.77 42.29 3.55
N GLY A 84 17.91 41.77 4.79
CA GLY A 84 17.00 42.07 5.88
C GLY A 84 15.63 41.39 5.74
N ILE A 85 14.64 41.91 6.49
CA ILE A 85 13.27 41.34 6.55
C ILE A 85 12.29 42.32 5.91
N GLY A 86 11.41 41.85 5.03
CA GLY A 86 10.37 42.66 4.39
C GLY A 86 9.57 41.88 3.36
N VAL A 87 8.56 42.54 2.76
CA VAL A 87 7.61 41.88 1.86
C VAL A 87 8.27 41.41 0.53
N TRP A 88 9.11 42.26 -0.06
CA TRP A 88 9.78 41.85 -1.31
C TRP A 88 10.88 40.80 -1.07
N GLN A 89 11.49 40.79 0.12
CA GLN A 89 12.46 39.75 0.49
C GLN A 89 11.83 38.37 0.53
N ILE A 90 10.57 38.26 0.96
CA ILE A 90 9.83 36.98 0.90
C ILE A 90 9.78 36.46 -0.53
N ALA A 91 9.50 37.34 -1.51
CA ALA A 91 9.46 36.91 -2.92
C ALA A 91 10.83 36.41 -3.41
N VAL A 92 11.90 37.10 -3.06
CA VAL A 92 13.28 36.72 -3.41
C VAL A 92 13.66 35.38 -2.76
N VAL A 93 13.31 35.19 -1.51
CA VAL A 93 13.61 33.95 -0.76
C VAL A 93 12.84 32.76 -1.30
N ILE A 94 11.56 32.92 -1.65
CA ILE A 94 10.77 31.88 -2.32
C ILE A 94 11.40 31.52 -3.68
N PHE A 95 11.71 32.54 -4.48
CA PHE A 95 12.32 32.33 -5.78
C PHE A 95 13.64 31.58 -5.67
N ALA A 96 14.56 32.06 -4.84
CA ALA A 96 15.85 31.43 -4.60
C ALA A 96 15.70 29.98 -4.07
N GLY A 97 14.80 29.77 -3.11
CA GLY A 97 14.50 28.42 -2.56
C GLY A 97 13.98 27.45 -3.62
N LEU A 98 13.07 27.91 -4.47
CA LEU A 98 12.54 27.10 -5.56
C LEU A 98 13.61 26.79 -6.62
N VAL A 99 14.44 27.77 -6.97
CA VAL A 99 15.54 27.56 -7.93
C VAL A 99 16.56 26.57 -7.39
N VAL A 100 17.05 26.78 -6.15
CA VAL A 100 17.99 25.86 -5.50
C VAL A 100 17.38 24.45 -5.38
N GLY A 101 16.12 24.38 -5.00
CA GLY A 101 15.41 23.10 -4.90
C GLY A 101 15.36 22.34 -6.20
N ASN A 102 15.01 22.99 -7.29
CA ASN A 102 14.93 22.37 -8.62
C ASN A 102 16.31 21.98 -9.20
N ILE A 103 17.36 22.75 -8.90
CA ILE A 103 18.73 22.42 -9.34
C ILE A 103 19.24 21.16 -8.62
N LEU A 104 18.98 21.05 -7.32
CA LEU A 104 19.50 19.95 -6.51
C LEU A 104 18.69 18.65 -6.63
N ASN A 105 17.37 18.75 -6.69
CA ASN A 105 16.48 17.61 -6.80
C ASN A 105 15.10 18.02 -7.32
N SER A 106 14.60 17.33 -8.34
CA SER A 106 13.27 17.57 -8.93
C SER A 106 12.11 17.02 -8.09
N GLY A 107 12.35 16.43 -6.92
CA GLY A 107 11.32 15.89 -6.04
C GLY A 107 10.44 17.01 -5.45
N ALA A 108 9.13 17.02 -5.75
CA ALA A 108 8.21 18.07 -5.32
C ALA A 108 8.21 18.31 -3.80
N LEU A 109 8.39 17.26 -3.00
CA LEU A 109 8.46 17.38 -1.53
C LEU A 109 9.71 18.13 -1.08
N PHE A 110 10.85 17.85 -1.70
CA PHE A 110 12.12 18.52 -1.40
C PHE A 110 12.06 20.01 -1.75
N VAL A 111 11.61 20.33 -2.97
CA VAL A 111 11.50 21.71 -3.46
C VAL A 111 10.52 22.53 -2.61
N ASN A 112 9.34 22.00 -2.33
CA ASN A 112 8.36 22.67 -1.49
C ASN A 112 8.88 22.89 -0.06
N GLN A 113 9.64 21.94 0.48
CA GLN A 113 10.18 22.06 1.82
C GLN A 113 11.21 23.17 1.93
N ILE A 114 12.08 23.33 0.91
CA ILE A 114 13.04 24.46 0.85
C ILE A 114 12.28 25.80 0.86
N ALA A 115 11.29 25.96 -0.02
CA ALA A 115 10.55 27.21 -0.11
C ALA A 115 9.79 27.54 1.21
N ILE A 116 9.10 26.55 1.79
CA ILE A 116 8.35 26.76 3.05
C ILE A 116 9.27 27.17 4.19
N GLN A 117 10.40 26.50 4.35
CA GLN A 117 11.34 26.80 5.45
C GLN A 117 12.06 28.12 5.23
N ALA A 118 12.38 28.46 4.00
CA ALA A 118 12.98 29.74 3.67
C ALA A 118 12.03 30.92 4.00
N VAL A 119 10.74 30.79 3.67
CA VAL A 119 9.69 31.77 4.06
C VAL A 119 9.56 31.85 5.57
N TYR A 120 9.58 30.72 6.26
CA TYR A 120 9.49 30.71 7.73
C TYR A 120 10.60 31.53 8.38
N VAL A 121 11.84 31.45 7.92
CA VAL A 121 12.99 32.21 8.44
C VAL A 121 12.79 33.70 8.28
N VAL A 122 12.20 34.16 7.16
CA VAL A 122 11.93 35.60 6.91
C VAL A 122 10.75 36.09 7.76
N ALA A 123 9.71 35.23 7.94
CA ALA A 123 8.48 35.63 8.62
C ALA A 123 8.62 35.67 10.15
N VAL A 124 9.55 34.90 10.74
CA VAL A 124 9.72 34.81 12.19
C VAL A 124 10.84 35.76 12.65
N PRO A 125 10.55 36.68 13.58
CA PRO A 125 11.52 37.69 14.03
C PRO A 125 12.83 37.10 14.54
N MET A 126 13.96 37.79 14.28
CA MET A 126 15.31 37.41 14.75
C MET A 126 15.48 37.43 16.27
N SER A 127 14.58 38.11 16.99
CA SER A 127 14.62 38.19 18.46
C SER A 127 14.54 36.86 19.20
N ILE A 128 14.16 35.76 18.47
CA ILE A 128 14.03 34.42 19.03
C ILE A 128 15.31 33.59 18.81
N ALA A 129 16.21 33.98 17.92
CA ALA A 129 17.50 33.33 17.69
C ALA A 129 18.61 34.10 18.37
N THR A 130 19.44 33.45 19.19
CA THR A 130 20.53 34.10 19.94
C THR A 130 21.79 34.28 19.11
N LYS A 131 22.02 33.44 18.12
CA LYS A 131 23.21 33.49 17.24
C LYS A 131 22.83 33.23 15.77
N PRO A 132 23.65 33.74 14.84
CA PRO A 132 23.53 33.36 13.44
C PRO A 132 23.57 31.83 13.28
N PHE A 133 22.72 31.29 12.42
CA PHE A 133 22.62 29.84 12.10
C PHE A 133 22.06 28.92 13.20
N ASP A 134 21.63 29.43 14.37
CA ASP A 134 20.95 28.59 15.39
C ASP A 134 19.76 27.83 14.80
N ARG A 135 19.00 28.49 13.93
CA ARG A 135 17.84 27.87 13.24
C ARG A 135 18.23 26.75 12.28
N THR A 136 19.36 26.92 11.59
CA THR A 136 19.91 25.86 10.71
C THR A 136 20.35 24.65 11.53
N VAL A 137 21.00 24.89 12.69
CA VAL A 137 21.38 23.80 13.60
C VAL A 137 20.15 23.06 14.14
N ASP A 138 19.10 23.78 14.54
CA ASP A 138 17.85 23.23 14.99
C ASP A 138 17.22 22.33 13.90
N ALA A 139 17.19 22.80 12.65
CA ALA A 139 16.66 22.04 11.52
C ALA A 139 17.47 20.74 11.26
N ILE A 140 18.81 20.81 11.36
CA ILE A 140 19.69 19.64 11.26
C ILE A 140 19.39 18.64 12.36
N VAL A 141 19.32 19.06 13.60
CA VAL A 141 19.01 18.18 14.75
C VAL A 141 17.66 17.51 14.56
N GLY A 142 16.62 18.26 14.18
CA GLY A 142 15.30 17.72 13.90
C GLY A 142 15.31 16.69 12.77
N ALA A 143 16.04 16.95 11.69
CA ALA A 143 16.21 16.03 10.56
C ALA A 143 16.94 14.75 10.98
N VAL A 144 18.03 14.86 11.74
CA VAL A 144 18.78 13.69 12.27
C VAL A 144 17.88 12.83 13.15
N ILE A 145 17.13 13.44 14.06
CA ILE A 145 16.20 12.70 14.92
C ILE A 145 15.10 12.02 14.11
N ALA A 146 14.55 12.67 13.08
CA ALA A 146 13.58 12.04 12.19
C ALA A 146 14.16 10.80 11.50
N ILE A 147 15.39 10.88 11.02
CA ILE A 147 16.11 9.73 10.41
C ILE A 147 16.34 8.63 11.46
N LEU A 148 16.79 8.97 12.66
CA LEU A 148 16.98 7.99 13.73
C LEU A 148 15.66 7.30 14.10
N MET A 149 14.56 8.05 14.23
CA MET A 149 13.24 7.47 14.46
C MET A 149 12.81 6.54 13.34
N ALA A 150 13.09 6.88 12.07
CA ALA A 150 12.80 6.01 10.93
C ALA A 150 13.62 4.70 10.94
N LEU A 151 14.83 4.73 11.50
CA LEU A 151 15.72 3.56 11.61
C LEU A 151 15.42 2.70 12.85
N ILE A 152 15.14 3.32 13.98
CA ILE A 152 15.00 2.64 15.29
C ILE A 152 13.67 1.91 15.38
N VAL A 153 12.59 2.52 14.87
CA VAL A 153 11.25 1.93 15.04
C VAL A 153 10.97 0.91 13.94
N PRO A 154 10.85 -0.37 14.30
CA PRO A 154 10.62 -1.42 13.34
C PRO A 154 9.20 -1.30 12.76
N SER A 155 9.11 -0.98 11.49
CA SER A 155 7.86 -1.25 10.75
C SER A 155 7.89 -2.70 10.28
N ASP A 156 6.89 -3.49 10.67
CA ASP A 156 6.73 -4.82 10.07
C ASP A 156 6.41 -4.66 8.58
N ALA A 157 7.42 -4.87 7.74
CA ALA A 157 7.33 -4.73 6.29
C ALA A 157 6.25 -5.65 5.67
N ARG A 158 5.77 -6.67 6.40
CA ARG A 158 4.76 -7.64 5.95
C ARG A 158 3.33 -7.16 6.18
N LYS A 159 3.10 -6.34 7.21
CA LYS A 159 1.76 -6.01 7.69
C LYS A 159 0.88 -5.38 6.61
N ARG A 160 1.42 -4.43 5.85
CA ARG A 160 0.68 -3.76 4.77
C ARG A 160 0.41 -4.66 3.58
N PRO A 161 1.41 -5.36 2.98
CA PRO A 161 1.13 -6.31 1.91
C PRO A 161 0.13 -7.38 2.31
N ARG A 162 0.19 -7.92 3.54
CA ARG A 162 -0.78 -8.90 4.05
C ARG A 162 -2.21 -8.33 4.11
N ASN A 163 -2.37 -7.10 4.61
CA ASN A 163 -3.68 -6.47 4.67
C ASN A 163 -4.25 -6.16 3.27
N ARG A 164 -3.39 -5.72 2.32
CA ARG A 164 -3.80 -5.47 0.94
C ARG A 164 -4.13 -6.75 0.20
N ALA A 165 -3.36 -7.83 0.42
CA ALA A 165 -3.67 -9.17 -0.04
C ALA A 165 -5.06 -9.62 0.44
N ALA A 166 -5.33 -9.46 1.73
CA ALA A 166 -6.61 -9.83 2.31
C ALA A 166 -7.79 -9.06 1.69
N ASN A 167 -7.59 -7.79 1.33
CA ASN A 167 -8.64 -7.00 0.70
C ASN A 167 -8.93 -7.47 -0.74
N LEU A 168 -7.89 -7.76 -1.54
CA LEU A 168 -8.07 -8.28 -2.91
C LEU A 168 -8.72 -9.66 -2.90
N LEU A 169 -8.25 -10.58 -2.04
CA LEU A 169 -8.82 -11.92 -1.94
C LEU A 169 -10.26 -11.92 -1.38
N TYR A 170 -10.59 -10.97 -0.52
CA TYR A 170 -11.97 -10.74 -0.11
C TYR A 170 -12.84 -10.35 -1.30
N GLU A 171 -12.35 -9.45 -2.14
CA GLU A 171 -13.08 -9.01 -3.33
C GLU A 171 -13.27 -10.16 -4.32
N ILE A 172 -12.22 -10.96 -4.58
CA ILE A 172 -12.32 -12.19 -5.40
C ILE A 172 -13.40 -13.13 -4.84
N SER A 173 -13.37 -13.40 -3.54
CA SER A 173 -14.35 -14.28 -2.88
C SER A 173 -15.79 -13.76 -3.04
N VAL A 174 -16.01 -12.46 -2.81
CA VAL A 174 -17.34 -11.85 -2.93
C VAL A 174 -17.85 -11.91 -4.37
N LEU A 175 -16.98 -11.62 -5.34
CA LEU A 175 -17.33 -11.65 -6.76
C LEU A 175 -17.68 -13.08 -7.22
N LEU A 176 -16.88 -14.08 -6.85
CA LEU A 176 -17.16 -15.48 -7.21
C LEU A 176 -18.45 -15.99 -6.57
N LYS A 177 -18.68 -15.72 -5.28
CA LYS A 177 -19.93 -16.10 -4.61
C LYS A 177 -21.15 -15.37 -5.19
N GLY A 178 -21.01 -14.09 -5.55
CA GLY A 178 -22.04 -13.34 -6.25
C GLY A 178 -22.36 -13.92 -7.63
N THR A 179 -21.33 -14.29 -8.39
CA THR A 179 -21.44 -14.94 -9.70
C THR A 179 -22.14 -16.29 -9.59
N ALA A 180 -21.76 -17.14 -8.63
CA ALA A 180 -22.40 -18.42 -8.37
C ALA A 180 -23.88 -18.25 -7.99
N LYS A 181 -24.20 -17.26 -7.15
CA LYS A 181 -25.58 -16.96 -6.78
C LYS A 181 -26.40 -16.56 -8.01
N ALA A 182 -25.87 -15.66 -8.85
CA ALA A 182 -26.56 -15.20 -10.06
C ALA A 182 -26.89 -16.38 -11.00
N LEU A 183 -25.97 -17.32 -11.20
CA LEU A 183 -26.20 -18.54 -12.00
C LEU A 183 -27.28 -19.45 -11.37
N ARG A 184 -27.22 -19.65 -10.06
CA ARG A 184 -28.17 -20.53 -9.35
C ARG A 184 -29.61 -20.00 -9.41
N THR A 185 -29.76 -18.67 -9.39
CA THR A 185 -31.08 -18.01 -9.40
C THR A 185 -31.52 -17.49 -10.76
N ALA A 186 -30.65 -17.55 -11.78
CA ALA A 186 -30.83 -16.89 -13.08
C ALA A 186 -31.09 -15.38 -12.97
N ASP A 187 -30.45 -14.71 -12.01
CA ASP A 187 -30.62 -13.27 -11.72
C ASP A 187 -29.64 -12.46 -12.58
N ALA A 188 -30.13 -11.94 -13.71
CA ALA A 188 -29.36 -11.14 -14.64
C ALA A 188 -28.92 -9.79 -14.03
N ASP A 189 -29.75 -9.18 -13.17
CA ASP A 189 -29.42 -7.92 -12.53
C ASP A 189 -28.28 -8.12 -11.51
N LEU A 190 -28.31 -9.21 -10.75
CA LEU A 190 -27.21 -9.57 -9.85
C LEU A 190 -25.92 -9.81 -10.64
N ALA A 191 -25.99 -10.55 -11.76
CA ALA A 191 -24.83 -10.80 -12.61
C ALA A 191 -24.22 -9.50 -13.13
N GLN A 192 -25.06 -8.55 -13.56
CA GLN A 192 -24.60 -7.24 -14.04
C GLN A 192 -23.94 -6.43 -12.92
N ARG A 193 -24.52 -6.36 -11.73
CA ARG A 193 -23.91 -5.68 -10.57
C ARG A 193 -22.57 -6.30 -10.18
N VAL A 194 -22.46 -7.62 -10.24
CA VAL A 194 -21.19 -8.34 -9.97
C VAL A 194 -20.13 -7.96 -11.02
N LEU A 195 -20.50 -7.89 -12.29
CA LEU A 195 -19.58 -7.49 -13.36
C LEU A 195 -19.09 -6.03 -13.19
N GLU A 196 -19.99 -5.10 -12.86
CA GLU A 196 -19.62 -3.71 -12.60
C GLU A 196 -18.64 -3.59 -11.45
N ARG A 197 -18.93 -4.25 -10.32
CA ARG A 197 -18.02 -4.32 -9.18
C ARG A 197 -16.68 -4.96 -9.54
N ALA A 198 -16.68 -6.01 -10.37
CA ALA A 198 -15.44 -6.63 -10.84
C ALA A 198 -14.59 -5.68 -11.68
N ARG A 199 -15.17 -4.79 -12.47
CA ARG A 199 -14.45 -3.76 -13.23
C ARG A 199 -13.75 -2.74 -12.33
N GLU A 200 -14.36 -2.37 -11.20
CA GLU A 200 -13.80 -1.42 -10.24
C GLU A 200 -12.68 -2.03 -9.37
N SER A 201 -12.50 -3.34 -9.41
CA SER A 201 -11.56 -4.06 -8.54
C SER A 201 -10.08 -3.80 -8.81
N GLN A 202 -9.71 -3.10 -9.90
CA GLN A 202 -8.31 -2.82 -10.25
C GLN A 202 -7.58 -2.05 -9.15
N ALA A 203 -8.26 -1.16 -8.46
CA ALA A 203 -7.69 -0.38 -7.36
C ALA A 203 -7.15 -1.26 -6.21
N PHE A 204 -7.72 -2.45 -5.97
CA PHE A 204 -7.22 -3.39 -4.96
C PHE A 204 -5.89 -4.02 -5.38
N VAL A 205 -5.76 -4.38 -6.66
CA VAL A 205 -4.51 -4.92 -7.23
C VAL A 205 -3.40 -3.89 -7.15
N ASP A 206 -3.65 -2.67 -7.62
CA ASP A 206 -2.67 -1.58 -7.64
C ASP A 206 -2.23 -1.19 -6.22
N SER A 207 -3.17 -1.19 -5.29
CA SER A 207 -2.90 -0.94 -3.88
C SER A 207 -2.00 -2.02 -3.26
N TRP A 208 -2.20 -3.31 -3.60
CA TRP A 208 -1.33 -4.38 -3.12
C TRP A 208 0.05 -4.30 -3.78
N ARG A 209 0.12 -4.11 -5.10
CA ARG A 209 1.38 -3.95 -5.84
C ARG A 209 2.22 -2.79 -5.29
N THR A 210 1.60 -1.64 -5.03
CA THR A 210 2.27 -0.51 -4.39
C THR A 210 2.79 -0.85 -3.00
N SER A 211 2.01 -1.57 -2.18
CA SER A 211 2.46 -1.98 -0.85
C SER A 211 3.64 -2.95 -0.88
N ILE A 212 3.72 -3.82 -1.89
CA ILE A 212 4.85 -4.72 -2.12
C ILE A 212 6.11 -3.93 -2.44
N SER A 213 6.05 -3.00 -3.41
CA SER A 213 7.23 -2.21 -3.81
C SER A 213 7.84 -1.44 -2.64
N VAL A 214 6.99 -0.82 -1.81
CA VAL A 214 7.40 -0.11 -0.59
C VAL A 214 8.05 -1.07 0.41
N SER A 215 7.49 -2.27 0.58
CA SER A 215 8.02 -3.25 1.54
C SER A 215 9.33 -3.86 1.05
N GLN A 216 9.51 -4.08 -0.25
CA GLN A 216 10.77 -4.52 -0.84
C GLN A 216 11.86 -3.47 -0.65
N GLU A 217 11.57 -2.18 -0.88
CA GLU A 217 12.50 -1.09 -0.61
C GLU A 217 12.89 -1.05 0.88
N ALA A 218 11.93 -1.17 1.79
CA ALA A 218 12.19 -1.21 3.23
C ALA A 218 13.08 -2.39 3.64
N THR A 219 12.93 -3.58 3.02
CA THR A 219 13.78 -4.75 3.32
C THR A 219 15.20 -4.62 2.77
N ARG A 220 15.43 -3.78 1.74
CA ARG A 220 16.76 -3.49 1.20
C ARG A 220 17.53 -2.51 2.09
N ILE A 221 16.86 -1.47 2.57
CA ILE A 221 17.48 -0.33 3.27
C ILE A 221 17.64 -0.62 4.77
N ASN A 222 16.65 -1.23 5.43
CA ASN A 222 16.64 -1.42 6.87
C ASN A 222 17.09 -2.84 7.25
N ALA A 223 18.23 -2.94 7.98
CA ALA A 223 18.79 -4.22 8.44
C ALA A 223 17.78 -5.07 9.25
N ARG A 224 16.95 -4.44 10.09
CA ARG A 224 15.91 -5.14 10.88
C ARG A 224 14.76 -5.68 10.02
N SER A 225 14.43 -5.01 8.92
CA SER A 225 13.40 -5.46 7.98
C SER A 225 13.90 -6.55 7.03
N ARG A 226 15.23 -6.67 6.86
CA ARG A 226 15.89 -7.64 5.95
C ARG A 226 15.47 -9.09 6.24
N ARG A 227 15.22 -9.43 7.51
CA ARG A 227 14.69 -10.76 7.92
C ARG A 227 13.35 -11.11 7.31
N TYR A 228 12.60 -10.14 6.82
CA TYR A 228 11.28 -10.34 6.20
C TYR A 228 11.34 -10.40 4.66
N ALA A 229 12.53 -10.25 4.05
CA ALA A 229 12.68 -10.18 2.60
C ALA A 229 12.10 -11.39 1.87
N ALA A 230 12.39 -12.60 2.35
CA ALA A 230 11.86 -13.84 1.77
C ALA A 230 10.33 -13.90 1.80
N GLU A 231 9.70 -13.41 2.87
CA GLU A 231 8.25 -13.40 2.95
C GLU A 231 7.62 -12.31 2.06
N VAL A 232 8.24 -11.13 1.98
CA VAL A 232 7.80 -10.07 1.06
C VAL A 232 7.90 -10.54 -0.38
N THR A 233 8.93 -11.31 -0.75
CA THR A 233 9.05 -11.92 -2.08
C THR A 233 7.92 -12.94 -2.34
N ARG A 234 7.59 -13.78 -1.35
CA ARG A 234 6.44 -14.72 -1.47
C ARG A 234 5.10 -13.97 -1.60
N LEU A 235 4.93 -12.85 -0.92
CA LEU A 235 3.74 -12.01 -1.06
C LEU A 235 3.70 -11.31 -2.43
N ALA A 236 4.85 -10.97 -3.01
CA ALA A 236 4.93 -10.40 -4.34
C ALA A 236 4.47 -11.41 -5.41
N ARG A 237 4.95 -12.65 -5.35
CA ARG A 237 4.48 -13.74 -6.24
C ARG A 237 2.98 -13.97 -6.09
N ALA A 238 2.48 -14.07 -4.86
CA ALA A 238 1.04 -14.22 -4.62
C ALA A 238 0.23 -13.05 -5.20
N CYS A 239 0.79 -11.83 -5.25
CA CYS A 239 0.15 -10.68 -5.87
C CYS A 239 0.03 -10.82 -7.38
N GLU A 240 1.04 -11.36 -8.05
CA GLU A 240 1.03 -11.60 -9.49
C GLU A 240 -0.06 -12.59 -9.89
N TYR A 241 -0.15 -13.72 -9.18
CA TYR A 241 -1.19 -14.73 -9.44
C TYR A 241 -2.59 -14.22 -9.08
N ALA A 242 -2.74 -13.49 -7.97
CA ALA A 242 -4.02 -12.91 -7.62
C ALA A 242 -4.50 -11.82 -8.61
N ASP A 243 -3.58 -11.09 -9.27
CA ASP A 243 -3.91 -10.18 -10.37
C ASP A 243 -4.41 -10.94 -11.59
N ARG A 244 -3.76 -12.07 -11.96
CA ARG A 244 -4.21 -12.96 -13.04
C ARG A 244 -5.59 -13.53 -12.70
N ALA A 245 -5.77 -14.07 -11.50
CA ALA A 245 -7.06 -14.58 -11.02
C ALA A 245 -8.17 -13.52 -11.10
N MET A 246 -7.90 -12.26 -10.70
CA MET A 246 -8.89 -11.18 -10.78
C MET A 246 -9.28 -10.85 -12.22
N ARG A 247 -8.36 -10.96 -13.19
CA ARG A 247 -8.69 -10.80 -14.61
C ARG A 247 -9.63 -11.89 -15.08
N LEU A 248 -9.38 -13.14 -14.69
CA LEU A 248 -10.24 -14.28 -15.02
C LEU A 248 -11.61 -14.15 -14.35
N VAL A 249 -11.69 -13.70 -13.10
CA VAL A 249 -12.97 -13.41 -12.43
C VAL A 249 -13.81 -12.41 -13.24
N ARG A 250 -13.21 -11.38 -13.84
CA ARG A 250 -13.92 -10.45 -14.72
C ARG A 250 -14.44 -11.11 -15.99
N VAL A 251 -13.66 -12.03 -16.57
CA VAL A 251 -14.08 -12.79 -17.75
C VAL A 251 -15.23 -13.73 -17.40
N VAL A 252 -15.12 -14.47 -16.29
CA VAL A 252 -16.18 -15.34 -15.77
C VAL A 252 -17.46 -14.54 -15.48
N ALA A 253 -17.36 -13.40 -14.77
CA ALA A 253 -18.51 -12.54 -14.50
C ALA A 253 -19.19 -12.04 -15.78
N ARG A 254 -18.41 -11.66 -16.81
CA ARG A 254 -18.96 -11.24 -18.12
C ARG A 254 -19.69 -12.41 -18.80
N ARG A 255 -19.12 -13.62 -18.75
CA ARG A 255 -19.77 -14.80 -19.32
C ARG A 255 -21.08 -15.11 -18.63
N VAL A 256 -21.12 -15.00 -17.31
CA VAL A 256 -22.32 -15.25 -16.50
C VAL A 256 -23.44 -14.24 -16.79
N VAL A 257 -23.14 -12.99 -17.07
CA VAL A 257 -24.16 -12.02 -17.53
C VAL A 257 -24.85 -12.53 -18.77
N ALA A 258 -24.11 -13.03 -19.78
CA ALA A 258 -24.71 -13.58 -20.99
C ALA A 258 -25.53 -14.85 -20.73
N MET A 259 -25.08 -15.70 -19.78
CA MET A 259 -25.78 -16.95 -19.45
C MET A 259 -27.09 -16.70 -18.66
N THR A 260 -27.10 -15.74 -17.75
CA THR A 260 -28.29 -15.41 -16.95
C THR A 260 -29.36 -14.69 -17.76
N ALA A 261 -29.02 -14.07 -18.89
CA ALA A 261 -29.97 -13.44 -19.80
C ALA A 261 -30.96 -14.46 -20.44
N THR A 262 -30.63 -15.74 -20.46
CA THR A 262 -31.53 -16.80 -20.96
C THR A 262 -32.62 -17.18 -19.94
N GLY A 263 -32.53 -16.73 -18.68
CA GLY A 263 -33.43 -17.09 -17.59
C GLY A 263 -33.27 -18.53 -17.07
N GLU A 264 -32.25 -19.25 -17.53
CA GLU A 264 -31.98 -20.64 -17.16
C GLU A 264 -31.13 -20.71 -15.89
N LYS A 265 -31.59 -21.50 -14.91
CA LYS A 265 -30.86 -21.76 -13.67
C LYS A 265 -29.78 -22.81 -13.89
N ARG A 266 -28.56 -22.54 -13.43
CA ARG A 266 -27.38 -23.41 -13.62
C ARG A 266 -26.70 -23.73 -12.29
N PRO A 267 -27.36 -24.52 -11.41
CA PRO A 267 -26.81 -24.81 -10.08
C PRO A 267 -25.54 -25.68 -10.14
N GLY A 268 -25.41 -26.55 -11.15
CA GLY A 268 -24.26 -27.45 -11.31
C GLY A 268 -22.94 -26.67 -11.44
N VAL A 269 -22.84 -25.79 -12.44
CA VAL A 269 -21.63 -25.02 -12.69
C VAL A 269 -21.46 -23.87 -11.68
N ALA A 270 -22.51 -23.44 -10.99
CA ALA A 270 -22.43 -22.46 -9.92
C ALA A 270 -21.66 -23.01 -8.69
N HIS A 271 -21.72 -24.32 -8.43
CA HIS A 271 -21.08 -24.93 -7.27
C HIS A 271 -19.55 -24.79 -7.26
N PRO A 272 -18.79 -25.19 -8.29
CA PRO A 272 -17.34 -25.00 -8.30
C PRO A 272 -16.92 -23.53 -8.27
N ILE A 273 -17.70 -22.59 -8.82
CA ILE A 273 -17.42 -21.15 -8.70
C ILE A 273 -17.52 -20.71 -7.25
N GLU A 274 -18.55 -21.15 -6.52
CA GLU A 274 -18.71 -20.84 -5.10
C GLU A 274 -17.55 -21.41 -4.27
N GLN A 275 -17.13 -22.64 -4.54
CA GLN A 275 -16.00 -23.28 -3.88
C GLN A 275 -14.68 -22.53 -4.13
N LEU A 276 -14.41 -22.08 -5.37
CA LEU A 276 -13.25 -21.21 -5.63
C LEU A 276 -13.32 -19.91 -4.82
N GLY A 277 -14.52 -19.36 -4.65
CA GLY A 277 -14.75 -18.20 -3.76
C GLY A 277 -14.45 -18.50 -2.28
N GLU A 278 -14.74 -19.72 -1.81
CA GLU A 278 -14.39 -20.18 -0.46
C GLU A 278 -12.89 -20.38 -0.31
N GLY A 279 -12.21 -20.98 -1.28
CA GLY A 279 -10.76 -21.12 -1.30
C GLY A 279 -10.05 -19.77 -1.23
N ALA A 280 -10.55 -18.77 -1.98
CA ALA A 280 -10.05 -17.38 -1.90
C ALA A 280 -10.27 -16.77 -0.50
N ALA A 281 -11.40 -17.06 0.17
CA ALA A 281 -11.66 -16.61 1.54
C ALA A 281 -10.72 -17.27 2.55
N MET A 282 -10.42 -18.56 2.40
CA MET A 282 -9.44 -19.27 3.24
C MET A 282 -8.03 -18.68 3.05
N LEU A 283 -7.61 -18.45 1.82
CA LEU A 283 -6.32 -17.85 1.49
C LEU A 283 -6.21 -16.41 2.05
N ARG A 284 -7.29 -15.63 1.99
CA ARG A 284 -7.39 -14.31 2.64
C ARG A 284 -7.02 -14.36 4.11
N ILE A 285 -7.60 -15.31 4.86
CA ILE A 285 -7.37 -15.44 6.30
C ILE A 285 -5.91 -15.82 6.56
N ALA A 286 -5.38 -16.79 5.82
CA ALA A 286 -3.99 -17.24 5.93
C ALA A 286 -3.00 -16.09 5.67
N LEU A 287 -3.17 -15.34 4.58
CA LEU A 287 -2.28 -14.22 4.24
C LEU A 287 -2.38 -13.08 5.26
N ARG A 288 -3.59 -12.73 5.71
CA ARG A 288 -3.79 -11.66 6.69
C ARG A 288 -3.11 -11.97 8.02
N ARG A 289 -3.28 -13.19 8.52
CA ARG A 289 -2.70 -13.63 9.80
C ARG A 289 -1.24 -14.04 9.68
N GLY A 290 -0.76 -14.34 8.47
CA GLY A 290 0.56 -14.91 8.22
C GLY A 290 0.69 -16.34 8.71
N THR A 291 -0.42 -17.08 8.69
CA THR A 291 -0.48 -18.51 9.00
C THR A 291 -0.20 -19.37 7.77
N SER A 292 -0.16 -20.69 7.94
CA SER A 292 0.03 -21.63 6.84
C SER A 292 -1.06 -21.48 5.78
N ARG A 293 -0.67 -21.53 4.51
CA ARG A 293 -1.57 -21.46 3.34
C ARG A 293 -2.01 -22.87 2.88
N VAL A 294 -1.40 -23.92 3.42
CA VAL A 294 -1.65 -25.32 3.06
C VAL A 294 -3.14 -25.71 3.13
N PRO A 295 -3.93 -25.27 4.12
CA PRO A 295 -5.36 -25.58 4.11
C PRO A 295 -6.11 -25.02 2.91
N ALA A 296 -5.81 -23.78 2.51
CA ALA A 296 -6.41 -23.16 1.32
C ALA A 296 -5.94 -23.84 0.03
N GLU A 297 -4.64 -24.17 -0.05
CA GLU A 297 -4.04 -24.89 -1.16
C GLU A 297 -4.71 -26.26 -1.38
N LYS A 298 -4.82 -27.08 -0.32
CA LYS A 298 -5.49 -28.38 -0.39
C LYS A 298 -6.95 -28.26 -0.84
N PHE A 299 -7.69 -27.33 -0.28
CA PHE A 299 -9.09 -27.11 -0.66
C PHE A 299 -9.21 -26.70 -2.13
N LEU A 300 -8.39 -25.77 -2.61
CA LEU A 300 -8.37 -25.37 -4.02
C LEU A 300 -7.95 -26.51 -4.95
N THR A 301 -7.03 -27.38 -4.51
CA THR A 301 -6.62 -28.60 -5.23
C THR A 301 -7.78 -29.56 -5.39
N GLU A 302 -8.58 -29.79 -4.36
CA GLU A 302 -9.77 -30.63 -4.42
C GLU A 302 -10.80 -30.07 -5.42
N VAL A 303 -11.04 -28.76 -5.39
CA VAL A 303 -11.92 -28.09 -6.35
C VAL A 303 -11.38 -28.21 -7.78
N ALA A 304 -10.08 -27.97 -7.99
CA ALA A 304 -9.45 -28.04 -9.31
C ALA A 304 -9.64 -29.41 -9.99
N ARG A 305 -9.56 -30.50 -9.22
CA ARG A 305 -9.78 -31.89 -9.72
C ARG A 305 -11.17 -32.11 -10.24
N THR A 306 -12.17 -31.34 -9.83
CA THR A 306 -13.55 -31.48 -10.33
C THR A 306 -13.79 -30.71 -11.64
N LEU A 307 -12.85 -29.85 -12.07
CA LEU A 307 -13.00 -28.98 -13.23
C LEU A 307 -12.71 -29.69 -14.55
N SER A 308 -13.49 -30.75 -14.83
CA SER A 308 -13.49 -31.42 -16.12
C SER A 308 -14.61 -30.88 -17.02
N PRO A 309 -14.35 -30.59 -18.30
CA PRO A 309 -15.40 -30.25 -19.27
C PRO A 309 -16.45 -31.36 -19.46
N LYS A 310 -16.08 -32.59 -19.12
CA LYS A 310 -16.95 -33.80 -19.21
C LYS A 310 -17.59 -34.17 -17.86
N ALA A 311 -17.52 -33.28 -16.85
CA ALA A 311 -18.13 -33.54 -15.53
C ALA A 311 -19.66 -33.59 -15.63
N ASP A 312 -20.31 -34.39 -14.78
CA ASP A 312 -21.77 -34.61 -14.78
C ASP A 312 -22.59 -33.32 -14.64
N PHE A 313 -22.00 -32.27 -14.05
CA PHE A 313 -22.66 -30.99 -13.91
C PHE A 313 -22.57 -30.08 -15.15
N VAL A 314 -21.83 -30.46 -16.18
CA VAL A 314 -21.71 -29.76 -17.46
C VAL A 314 -22.81 -30.25 -18.39
N THR A 315 -23.79 -29.40 -18.63
CA THR A 315 -25.00 -29.80 -19.38
C THR A 315 -25.01 -29.33 -20.84
N ASP A 316 -24.26 -28.27 -21.13
CA ASP A 316 -24.17 -27.68 -22.45
C ASP A 316 -22.82 -27.01 -22.73
N ARG A 317 -22.65 -26.46 -23.94
CA ARG A 317 -21.43 -25.74 -24.35
C ARG A 317 -21.16 -24.44 -23.54
N HIS A 318 -22.20 -23.86 -22.92
CA HIS A 318 -22.02 -22.68 -22.09
C HIS A 318 -21.37 -23.07 -20.78
N ASP A 319 -21.80 -24.16 -20.17
CA ASP A 319 -21.21 -24.74 -18.96
C ASP A 319 -19.78 -25.21 -19.23
N GLU A 320 -19.54 -25.89 -20.35
CA GLU A 320 -18.21 -26.32 -20.79
C GLU A 320 -17.25 -25.15 -20.91
N THR A 321 -17.66 -24.10 -21.63
CA THR A 321 -16.84 -22.87 -21.77
C THR A 321 -16.52 -22.23 -20.42
N LEU A 322 -17.49 -22.26 -19.49
CA LEU A 322 -17.30 -21.68 -18.17
C LEU A 322 -16.30 -22.50 -17.35
N VAL A 323 -16.40 -23.85 -17.38
CA VAL A 323 -15.42 -24.73 -16.74
C VAL A 323 -14.02 -24.51 -17.29
N LEU A 324 -13.86 -24.36 -18.61
CA LEU A 324 -12.58 -24.04 -19.23
C LEU A 324 -11.99 -22.71 -18.73
N LEU A 325 -12.82 -21.72 -18.40
CA LEU A 325 -12.37 -20.45 -17.77
C LEU A 325 -12.03 -20.61 -16.29
N LEU A 326 -12.68 -21.54 -15.57
CA LEU A 326 -12.41 -21.79 -14.16
C LEU A 326 -11.08 -22.53 -13.93
N ARG A 327 -10.61 -23.32 -14.89
CA ARG A 327 -9.34 -24.06 -14.81
C ARG A 327 -8.14 -23.12 -14.58
N PRO A 328 -7.83 -22.13 -15.45
CA PRO A 328 -6.75 -21.21 -15.21
C PRO A 328 -6.99 -20.33 -13.98
N LEU A 329 -8.24 -20.04 -13.62
CA LEU A 329 -8.56 -19.31 -12.38
C LEU A 329 -8.16 -20.12 -11.14
N SER A 330 -8.45 -21.43 -11.12
CA SER A 330 -8.07 -22.31 -10.01
C SER A 330 -6.56 -22.45 -9.91
N ASN A 331 -5.85 -22.55 -11.05
CA ASN A 331 -4.40 -22.59 -11.12
C ASN A 331 -3.80 -21.32 -10.49
N ASP A 332 -4.26 -20.14 -10.90
CA ASP A 332 -3.78 -18.87 -10.34
C ASP A 332 -4.05 -18.76 -8.82
N LEU A 333 -5.19 -19.26 -8.33
CA LEU A 333 -5.49 -19.26 -6.90
C LEU A 333 -4.60 -20.25 -6.11
N MET A 334 -4.32 -21.44 -6.65
CA MET A 334 -3.39 -22.42 -6.07
C MET A 334 -1.96 -21.87 -6.05
N SER A 335 -1.53 -21.21 -7.13
CA SER A 335 -0.22 -20.57 -7.20
C SER A 335 -0.10 -19.38 -6.26
N ALA A 336 -1.16 -18.60 -6.06
CA ALA A 336 -1.22 -17.56 -5.03
C ALA A 336 -1.14 -18.15 -3.60
N ALA A 337 -1.62 -19.38 -3.39
CA ALA A 337 -1.47 -20.11 -2.15
C ALA A 337 -0.05 -20.62 -1.92
N GLY A 338 0.76 -20.79 -2.97
CA GLY A 338 2.17 -21.14 -2.87
C GLY A 338 2.62 -22.33 -3.72
N MET A 339 1.71 -22.96 -4.45
CA MET A 339 2.00 -24.04 -5.40
C MET A 339 2.80 -23.51 -6.59
N THR A 340 3.64 -24.33 -7.19
CA THR A 340 4.30 -23.98 -8.47
C THR A 340 3.31 -24.08 -9.62
N GLU A 341 3.53 -23.34 -10.71
CA GLU A 341 2.62 -23.37 -11.88
C GLU A 341 2.50 -24.79 -12.46
N ASP A 342 3.62 -25.50 -12.55
CA ASP A 342 3.64 -26.89 -13.06
C ASP A 342 2.80 -27.81 -12.17
N ALA A 343 3.03 -27.80 -10.85
CA ALA A 343 2.26 -28.61 -9.92
C ALA A 343 0.77 -28.22 -9.89
N ALA A 344 0.42 -26.97 -10.11
CA ALA A 344 -0.96 -26.54 -10.18
C ALA A 344 -1.63 -26.98 -11.50
N ASN A 345 -0.89 -27.03 -12.61
CA ASN A 345 -1.36 -27.56 -13.88
C ASN A 345 -1.59 -29.08 -13.81
N ASP A 346 -0.67 -29.81 -13.16
CA ASP A 346 -0.76 -31.28 -13.03
C ASP A 346 -1.97 -31.76 -12.22
N VAL A 347 -2.55 -30.87 -11.40
CA VAL A 347 -3.78 -31.17 -10.63
C VAL A 347 -5.02 -31.17 -11.50
N LEU A 348 -5.03 -30.38 -12.57
CA LEU A 348 -6.20 -30.24 -13.43
C LEU A 348 -6.44 -31.52 -14.26
N PRO A 349 -7.70 -31.99 -14.40
CA PRO A 349 -8.00 -33.12 -15.26
C PRO A 349 -7.46 -32.91 -16.67
N GLU A 350 -6.99 -33.98 -17.32
CA GLU A 350 -6.56 -33.93 -18.72
C GLU A 350 -7.72 -33.49 -19.62
N LEU A 351 -7.40 -32.71 -20.63
CA LEU A 351 -8.34 -32.41 -21.71
C LEU A 351 -8.08 -33.48 -22.77
N ASP A 352 -8.91 -34.51 -22.80
CA ASP A 352 -8.85 -35.48 -23.90
C ASP A 352 -9.11 -34.73 -25.22
N GLU A 353 -8.30 -34.98 -26.22
CA GLU A 353 -8.46 -34.49 -27.59
C GLU A 353 -9.76 -34.97 -28.27
#